data_ee5f096e89fd741604d40e4c1795ac6a
#
_entry.id   ee5f096e89fd741604d40e4c1795ac6a
#
_cell.length_a   1.000
_cell.length_b   1.000
_cell.length_c   1.000
_cell.angle_alpha   90.00
_cell.angle_beta   90.00
_cell.angle_gamma   90.00
#
_symmetry.space_group_name_H-M   'P 1'
#
loop_
_entity.id
_entity.type
_entity.pdbx_description
1 polymer ?
#
loop_
_entity_poly.entity_id
_entity_poly.type
_entity_poly.pdbx_seq_one_letter_code
_entity_poly.pdbx_strand_id
1 'polypeptide(L)'
;MSFFTELEKCETLAECQTLFNYELDNLKSKTIYKNNPDKLDKRMKQILYDIDEHMSNHNIEGYIVIPTVDDESSGFDFKNITIYKQLLYWLSPMVIAFGLILIVGSIFKINHVSGHSMDPTLKDSTYLVSNKFSQLKRFDMVVAQELDKNGKPYGVVKRIIGMPGDKLEYKNDVLYINGVEVSEPYLDDYLNKFKSGELESEYTYDENMKLRAKTSPSFTTQDNDSATGEPNEDISTFKVEVPTTGYFLMGDNRLVSKDSRQVGAFPRENIVGKVVLSNLGK
;
A
#
# COMPACT_ATOMS: atom_id res chain seq x y z
N MET A 1 -43.71 33.56 -25.32
CA MET A 1 -42.61 33.85 -24.38
C MET A 1 -41.66 32.65 -24.33
N SER A 2 -40.37 32.87 -24.04
CA SER A 2 -39.45 31.76 -23.94
C SER A 2 -39.62 31.08 -22.57
N PHE A 3 -39.49 29.74 -22.53
CA PHE A 3 -39.50 28.98 -21.27
C PHE A 3 -38.56 29.58 -20.20
N PHE A 4 -37.36 29.94 -20.57
CA PHE A 4 -36.39 30.53 -19.64
C PHE A 4 -36.83 31.91 -19.06
N THR A 5 -37.56 32.73 -19.88
CA THR A 5 -38.08 34.01 -19.39
C THR A 5 -39.19 33.85 -18.37
N GLU A 6 -39.97 32.77 -18.44
CA GLU A 6 -41.00 32.45 -17.47
C GLU A 6 -40.40 31.75 -16.22
N LEU A 7 -39.37 30.95 -16.41
CA LEU A 7 -38.66 30.29 -15.32
C LEU A 7 -37.99 31.32 -14.38
N GLU A 8 -37.39 32.35 -14.93
CA GLU A 8 -36.78 33.44 -14.13
C GLU A 8 -37.78 34.21 -13.25
N LYS A 9 -39.08 34.11 -13.52
CA LYS A 9 -40.14 34.72 -12.72
C LYS A 9 -40.69 33.84 -11.62
N CYS A 10 -40.31 32.57 -11.61
CA CYS A 10 -40.79 31.62 -10.59
C CYS A 10 -40.06 31.85 -9.27
N GLU A 11 -40.78 32.33 -8.25
CA GLU A 11 -40.28 32.56 -6.90
C GLU A 11 -40.74 31.49 -5.89
N THR A 12 -41.73 30.67 -6.29
CA THR A 12 -42.33 29.65 -5.44
C THR A 12 -42.39 28.29 -6.12
N LEU A 13 -42.42 27.21 -5.31
CA LEU A 13 -42.61 25.86 -5.80
C LEU A 13 -43.89 25.69 -6.64
N ALA A 14 -44.98 26.38 -6.26
CA ALA A 14 -46.26 26.31 -6.98
C ALA A 14 -46.18 26.93 -8.37
N GLU A 15 -45.42 27.99 -8.55
CA GLU A 15 -45.16 28.63 -9.85
C GLU A 15 -44.31 27.76 -10.73
N CYS A 16 -43.22 27.17 -10.19
CA CYS A 16 -42.41 26.21 -10.90
C CYS A 16 -43.19 24.99 -11.33
N GLN A 17 -44.07 24.46 -10.48
CA GLN A 17 -44.97 23.35 -10.82
C GLN A 17 -45.97 23.73 -11.91
N THR A 18 -46.50 24.93 -11.86
CA THR A 18 -47.46 25.42 -12.88
C THR A 18 -46.78 25.57 -14.23
N LEU A 19 -45.58 26.14 -14.28
CA LEU A 19 -44.78 26.27 -15.47
C LEU A 19 -44.40 24.90 -16.06
N PHE A 20 -44.02 23.93 -15.22
CA PHE A 20 -43.74 22.58 -15.65
C PHE A 20 -44.95 21.93 -16.32
N ASN A 21 -46.13 22.01 -15.68
CA ASN A 21 -47.37 21.42 -16.22
C ASN A 21 -47.73 22.06 -17.55
N TYR A 22 -47.63 23.39 -17.67
CA TYR A 22 -47.89 24.11 -18.92
C TYR A 22 -46.97 23.65 -20.07
N GLU A 23 -45.67 23.58 -19.81
CA GLU A 23 -44.68 23.14 -20.80
C GLU A 23 -44.90 21.66 -21.18
N LEU A 24 -45.25 20.82 -20.23
CA LEU A 24 -45.57 19.41 -20.48
C LEU A 24 -46.74 19.25 -21.41
N ASP A 25 -47.85 20.00 -21.17
CA ASP A 25 -49.05 19.98 -22.03
C ASP A 25 -48.77 20.53 -23.43
N ASN A 26 -47.94 21.60 -23.50
CA ASN A 26 -47.49 22.17 -24.76
C ASN A 26 -46.64 21.16 -25.57
N LEU A 27 -45.76 20.40 -24.91
CA LEU A 27 -44.97 19.35 -25.57
C LEU A 27 -45.86 18.20 -26.06
N LYS A 28 -46.80 17.71 -25.23
CA LYS A 28 -47.75 16.65 -25.56
C LYS A 28 -48.66 17.03 -26.73
N SER A 29 -48.98 18.31 -26.90
CA SER A 29 -49.81 18.81 -28.00
C SER A 29 -49.12 18.81 -29.37
N LYS A 30 -47.77 18.88 -29.39
CA LYS A 30 -46.99 18.97 -30.64
C LYS A 30 -46.87 17.61 -31.33
N THR A 31 -47.23 17.54 -32.61
CA THR A 31 -47.23 16.31 -33.43
C THR A 31 -45.88 15.60 -33.44
N ILE A 32 -44.77 16.35 -33.35
CA ILE A 32 -43.40 15.81 -33.36
C ILE A 32 -43.10 14.95 -32.13
N TYR A 33 -43.75 15.22 -31.00
CA TYR A 33 -43.59 14.45 -29.77
C TYR A 33 -44.66 13.33 -29.62
N LYS A 34 -45.87 13.52 -30.18
CA LYS A 34 -46.89 12.49 -30.20
C LYS A 34 -46.43 11.17 -30.83
N ASN A 35 -45.57 11.26 -31.84
CA ASN A 35 -45.09 10.12 -32.61
C ASN A 35 -43.66 9.69 -32.21
N ASN A 36 -43.08 10.30 -31.17
CA ASN A 36 -41.71 9.99 -30.75
C ASN A 36 -41.54 10.15 -29.23
N PRO A 37 -41.93 9.12 -28.47
CA PRO A 37 -41.88 9.14 -26.99
C PRO A 37 -40.47 9.41 -26.42
N ASP A 38 -39.42 8.91 -27.05
CA ASP A 38 -38.03 9.12 -26.60
C ASP A 38 -37.61 10.59 -26.68
N LYS A 39 -38.08 11.30 -27.73
CA LYS A 39 -37.83 12.76 -27.85
C LYS A 39 -38.61 13.55 -26.81
N LEU A 40 -39.85 13.14 -26.51
CA LEU A 40 -40.64 13.76 -25.45
C LEU A 40 -39.97 13.57 -24.11
N ASP A 41 -39.54 12.37 -23.76
CA ASP A 41 -38.87 12.04 -22.52
C ASP A 41 -37.55 12.82 -22.33
N LYS A 42 -36.74 12.89 -23.38
CA LYS A 42 -35.50 13.68 -23.36
C LYS A 42 -35.76 15.16 -23.13
N ARG A 43 -36.79 15.73 -23.71
CA ARG A 43 -37.13 17.14 -23.54
C ARG A 43 -37.73 17.44 -22.18
N MET A 44 -38.58 16.54 -21.66
CA MET A 44 -39.10 16.63 -20.29
C MET A 44 -37.98 16.61 -19.25
N LYS A 45 -37.03 15.69 -19.40
CA LYS A 45 -35.83 15.61 -18.51
C LYS A 45 -35.04 16.91 -18.53
N GLN A 46 -34.88 17.54 -19.67
CA GLN A 46 -34.18 18.81 -19.75
C GLN A 46 -34.94 19.92 -19.01
N ILE A 47 -36.27 20.03 -19.20
CA ILE A 47 -37.11 21.01 -18.52
C ILE A 47 -37.06 20.80 -17.01
N LEU A 48 -37.14 19.56 -16.53
CA LEU A 48 -37.02 19.24 -15.11
C LEU A 48 -35.66 19.66 -14.54
N TYR A 49 -34.60 19.40 -15.28
CA TYR A 49 -33.24 19.81 -14.87
C TYR A 49 -33.14 21.35 -14.75
N ASP A 50 -33.62 22.06 -15.75
CA ASP A 50 -33.56 23.52 -15.77
C ASP A 50 -34.37 24.15 -14.62
N ILE A 51 -35.53 23.56 -14.28
CA ILE A 51 -36.35 23.99 -13.13
C ILE A 51 -35.65 23.63 -11.79
N ASP A 52 -35.10 22.45 -11.64
CA ASP A 52 -34.40 22.01 -10.43
C ASP A 52 -33.17 22.88 -10.14
N GLU A 53 -32.42 23.23 -11.17
CA GLU A 53 -31.30 24.18 -11.08
C GLU A 53 -31.78 25.59 -10.66
N HIS A 54 -32.86 26.08 -11.24
CA HIS A 54 -33.46 27.36 -10.86
C HIS A 54 -33.93 27.37 -9.41
N MET A 55 -34.64 26.33 -8.97
CA MET A 55 -35.13 26.18 -7.59
C MET A 55 -33.95 26.14 -6.62
N SER A 56 -32.88 25.41 -6.95
CA SER A 56 -31.66 25.33 -6.13
C SER A 56 -30.99 26.70 -5.98
N ASN A 57 -30.88 27.47 -7.07
CA ASN A 57 -30.25 28.80 -7.08
C ASN A 57 -31.04 29.85 -6.31
N HIS A 58 -32.36 29.68 -6.18
CA HIS A 58 -33.26 30.61 -5.49
C HIS A 58 -33.72 30.12 -4.12
N ASN A 59 -33.14 29.01 -3.60
CA ASN A 59 -33.50 28.38 -2.32
C ASN A 59 -35.00 28.02 -2.23
N ILE A 60 -35.62 27.61 -3.33
CA ILE A 60 -37.00 27.12 -3.36
C ILE A 60 -37.02 25.66 -2.93
N GLU A 61 -37.54 25.38 -1.74
CA GLU A 61 -37.60 24.01 -1.21
C GLU A 61 -38.79 23.25 -1.79
N GLY A 62 -38.57 21.99 -2.13
CA GLY A 62 -39.59 21.06 -2.61
C GLY A 62 -39.17 20.29 -3.86
N TYR A 63 -40.14 19.67 -4.51
CA TYR A 63 -39.92 18.92 -5.77
C TYR A 63 -41.11 19.07 -6.71
N ILE A 64 -40.82 19.04 -8.01
CA ILE A 64 -41.86 19.08 -9.05
C ILE A 64 -42.57 17.72 -9.12
N VAL A 65 -43.89 17.74 -9.01
CA VAL A 65 -44.73 16.56 -9.16
C VAL A 65 -45.04 16.35 -10.65
N ILE A 66 -44.59 15.25 -11.20
CA ILE A 66 -44.92 14.86 -12.57
C ILE A 66 -46.33 14.25 -12.56
N PRO A 67 -47.30 14.84 -13.27
CA PRO A 67 -48.62 14.24 -13.37
C PRO A 67 -48.51 12.87 -14.03
N THR A 68 -48.99 11.83 -13.35
CA THR A 68 -49.06 10.49 -13.89
C THR A 68 -50.05 10.47 -15.07
N VAL A 69 -49.57 10.20 -16.26
CA VAL A 69 -50.40 9.76 -17.35
C VAL A 69 -50.69 8.29 -17.04
N ASP A 70 -51.95 7.94 -16.92
CA ASP A 70 -52.43 6.56 -16.83
C ASP A 70 -52.17 5.85 -18.17
N ASP A 71 -50.90 5.55 -18.43
CA ASP A 71 -50.47 4.78 -19.57
C ASP A 71 -49.60 3.61 -19.06
N GLU A 72 -50.17 2.43 -19.14
CA GLU A 72 -49.62 1.15 -18.63
C GLU A 72 -48.34 0.70 -19.37
N SER A 73 -47.64 1.57 -20.09
CA SER A 73 -46.59 1.11 -21.02
C SER A 73 -45.17 1.68 -20.84
N SER A 74 -44.89 2.47 -19.82
CA SER A 74 -43.47 2.82 -19.58
C SER A 74 -43.16 2.99 -18.09
N GLY A 75 -42.71 1.90 -17.47
CA GLY A 75 -42.30 1.85 -16.07
C GLY A 75 -41.00 2.60 -15.77
N PHE A 76 -40.97 3.91 -16.07
CA PHE A 76 -39.87 4.76 -15.68
C PHE A 76 -40.30 5.69 -14.53
N ASP A 77 -40.06 5.22 -13.29
CA ASP A 77 -40.43 5.92 -12.06
C ASP A 77 -39.42 7.05 -11.74
N PHE A 78 -39.81 8.29 -12.08
CA PHE A 78 -39.01 9.49 -11.83
C PHE A 78 -38.79 9.85 -10.34
N LYS A 79 -39.62 9.30 -9.43
CA LYS A 79 -39.39 9.44 -7.98
C LYS A 79 -38.04 8.86 -7.56
N ASN A 80 -37.54 7.87 -8.29
CA ASN A 80 -36.28 7.21 -7.97
C ASN A 80 -35.04 8.02 -8.38
N ILE A 81 -35.12 8.96 -9.34
CA ILE A 81 -33.93 9.70 -9.84
C ILE A 81 -33.40 10.66 -8.77
N THR A 82 -34.28 11.35 -8.05
CA THR A 82 -33.87 12.27 -6.96
C THR A 82 -33.28 11.49 -5.79
N ILE A 83 -33.89 10.36 -5.45
CA ILE A 83 -33.41 9.46 -4.41
C ILE A 83 -32.04 8.87 -4.83
N TYR A 84 -31.86 8.44 -6.09
CA TYR A 84 -30.59 7.94 -6.59
C TYR A 84 -29.49 9.01 -6.58
N LYS A 85 -29.80 10.25 -6.96
CA LYS A 85 -28.82 11.37 -6.89
C LYS A 85 -28.40 11.66 -5.46
N GLN A 86 -29.35 11.72 -4.53
CA GLN A 86 -29.05 11.88 -3.10
C GLN A 86 -28.26 10.69 -2.55
N LEU A 87 -28.65 9.47 -2.89
CA LEU A 87 -27.92 8.26 -2.49
C LEU A 87 -26.48 8.25 -3.01
N LEU A 88 -26.29 8.59 -4.29
CA LEU A 88 -24.95 8.71 -4.90
C LEU A 88 -24.12 9.82 -4.24
N TYR A 89 -24.71 10.95 -3.92
CA TYR A 89 -24.02 12.04 -3.22
C TYR A 89 -23.50 11.59 -1.84
N TRP A 90 -24.33 10.88 -1.06
CA TRP A 90 -23.94 10.37 0.25
C TRP A 90 -23.02 9.16 0.19
N LEU A 91 -23.13 8.31 -0.82
CA LEU A 91 -22.30 7.12 -0.99
C LEU A 91 -20.95 7.43 -1.66
N SER A 92 -20.86 8.47 -2.50
CA SER A 92 -19.64 8.78 -3.23
C SER A 92 -18.40 8.99 -2.33
N PRO A 93 -18.44 9.73 -1.20
CA PRO A 93 -17.29 9.86 -0.33
C PRO A 93 -16.88 8.52 0.32
N MET A 94 -17.85 7.64 0.61
CA MET A 94 -17.55 6.30 1.14
C MET A 94 -16.87 5.41 0.10
N VAL A 95 -17.34 5.44 -1.14
CA VAL A 95 -16.73 4.70 -2.26
C VAL A 95 -15.33 5.21 -2.56
N ILE A 96 -15.14 6.53 -2.57
CA ILE A 96 -13.81 7.15 -2.75
C ILE A 96 -12.88 6.77 -1.60
N ALA A 97 -13.33 6.88 -0.34
CA ALA A 97 -12.54 6.50 0.83
C ALA A 97 -12.16 5.02 0.79
N PHE A 98 -13.10 4.14 0.45
CA PHE A 98 -12.84 2.71 0.29
C PHE A 98 -11.83 2.43 -0.82
N GLY A 99 -11.97 3.10 -1.97
CA GLY A 99 -11.00 3.01 -3.07
C GLY A 99 -9.59 3.45 -2.65
N LEU A 100 -9.48 4.54 -1.90
CA LEU A 100 -8.19 5.02 -1.35
C LEU A 100 -7.59 4.01 -0.37
N ILE A 101 -8.38 3.40 0.51
CA ILE A 101 -7.91 2.36 1.44
C ILE A 101 -7.35 1.16 0.67
N LEU A 102 -8.03 0.71 -0.39
CA LEU A 102 -7.56 -0.39 -1.24
C LEU A 102 -6.24 -0.03 -1.95
N ILE A 103 -6.11 1.19 -2.48
CA ILE A 103 -4.89 1.67 -3.13
C ILE A 103 -3.73 1.70 -2.12
N VAL A 104 -3.94 2.33 -0.95
CA VAL A 104 -2.92 2.40 0.11
C VAL A 104 -2.52 0.99 0.57
N GLY A 105 -3.50 0.10 0.79
CA GLY A 105 -3.26 -1.29 1.19
C GLY A 105 -2.53 -2.13 0.13
N SER A 106 -2.63 -1.77 -1.16
CA SER A 106 -1.88 -2.43 -2.24
C SER A 106 -0.41 -2.00 -2.29
N ILE A 107 -0.11 -0.78 -1.82
CA ILE A 107 1.24 -0.19 -1.81
C ILE A 107 1.99 -0.55 -0.53
N PHE A 108 1.32 -0.40 0.61
CA PHE A 108 1.91 -0.56 1.93
C PHE A 108 1.41 -1.83 2.62
N LYS A 109 2.33 -2.53 3.27
CA LYS A 109 2.01 -3.73 4.03
C LYS A 109 2.53 -3.60 5.46
N ILE A 110 1.65 -3.85 6.43
CA ILE A 110 2.04 -3.96 7.83
C ILE A 110 2.56 -5.37 8.07
N ASN A 111 3.73 -5.47 8.68
CA ASN A 111 4.37 -6.74 9.02
C ASN A 111 4.73 -6.74 10.51
N HIS A 112 4.62 -7.90 11.12
CA HIS A 112 5.05 -8.15 12.50
C HIS A 112 6.41 -8.84 12.47
N VAL A 113 7.39 -8.27 13.18
CA VAL A 113 8.72 -8.85 13.34
C VAL A 113 8.65 -9.96 14.39
N SER A 114 9.17 -11.13 14.05
CA SER A 114 9.31 -12.22 14.98
C SER A 114 10.75 -12.71 14.96
N GLY A 115 11.37 -12.76 16.13
CA GLY A 115 12.75 -13.18 16.32
C GLY A 115 13.75 -12.03 16.40
N HIS A 116 15.01 -12.39 16.60
CA HIS A 116 16.09 -11.52 17.04
C HIS A 116 17.16 -11.24 15.97
N SER A 117 16.87 -11.59 14.71
CA SER A 117 17.85 -11.48 13.62
C SER A 117 18.22 -10.04 13.23
N MET A 118 17.40 -9.07 13.61
CA MET A 118 17.60 -7.64 13.32
C MET A 118 17.92 -6.80 14.57
N ASP A 119 18.13 -7.44 15.73
CA ASP A 119 18.60 -6.75 16.94
C ASP A 119 19.98 -6.09 16.68
N PRO A 120 20.25 -4.92 17.23
CA PRO A 120 19.40 -4.08 18.08
C PRO A 120 18.44 -3.17 17.29
N THR A 121 18.56 -3.11 15.96
CA THR A 121 17.80 -2.16 15.10
C THR A 121 16.30 -2.39 15.18
N LEU A 122 15.87 -3.65 15.10
CA LEU A 122 14.47 -4.07 15.26
C LEU A 122 14.40 -5.16 16.31
N LYS A 123 13.67 -4.88 17.37
CA LYS A 123 13.42 -5.86 18.44
C LYS A 123 12.30 -6.81 18.05
N ASP A 124 12.30 -8.00 18.68
CA ASP A 124 11.18 -8.93 18.58
C ASP A 124 9.85 -8.26 18.90
N SER A 125 8.77 -8.74 18.28
CA SER A 125 7.40 -8.24 18.46
C SER A 125 7.17 -6.80 18.02
N THR A 126 8.07 -6.22 17.22
CA THR A 126 7.91 -4.88 16.64
C THR A 126 7.04 -4.93 15.38
N TYR A 127 6.22 -3.89 15.16
CA TYR A 127 5.51 -3.71 13.90
C TYR A 127 6.29 -2.77 12.97
N LEU A 128 6.23 -3.07 11.69
CA LEU A 128 6.82 -2.25 10.64
C LEU A 128 5.89 -2.13 9.42
N VAL A 129 6.09 -1.07 8.65
CA VAL A 129 5.41 -0.87 7.36
C VAL A 129 6.43 -1.00 6.24
N SER A 130 6.13 -1.83 5.26
CA SER A 130 6.91 -1.96 4.03
C SER A 130 6.17 -1.41 2.82
N ASN A 131 6.92 -0.81 1.87
CA ASN A 131 6.42 -0.32 0.59
C ASN A 131 6.96 -1.19 -0.53
N LYS A 132 6.03 -1.79 -1.29
CA LYS A 132 6.33 -2.72 -2.39
C LYS A 132 7.04 -2.06 -3.58
N PHE A 133 6.73 -0.80 -3.86
CA PHE A 133 7.17 -0.08 -5.05
C PHE A 133 8.40 0.82 -4.83
N SER A 134 8.93 0.85 -3.60
CA SER A 134 10.13 1.64 -3.31
C SER A 134 11.35 1.13 -4.07
N GLN A 135 12.15 2.06 -4.56
CA GLN A 135 13.47 1.74 -5.07
C GLN A 135 14.35 1.21 -3.94
N LEU A 136 15.00 0.07 -4.19
CA LEU A 136 15.91 -0.56 -3.24
C LEU A 136 17.29 0.06 -3.34
N LYS A 137 17.88 0.35 -2.19
CA LYS A 137 19.24 0.90 -2.06
C LYS A 137 20.02 0.05 -1.07
N ARG A 138 21.35 0.14 -1.14
CA ARG A 138 22.22 -0.47 -0.13
C ARG A 138 21.87 0.03 1.26
N PHE A 139 21.93 -0.88 2.21
CA PHE A 139 21.59 -0.71 3.62
C PHE A 139 20.11 -0.48 3.93
N ASP A 140 19.24 -0.50 2.93
CA ASP A 140 17.80 -0.53 3.17
C ASP A 140 17.42 -1.83 3.90
N MET A 141 16.56 -1.70 4.91
CA MET A 141 15.88 -2.85 5.48
C MET A 141 14.73 -3.26 4.56
N VAL A 142 14.59 -4.56 4.30
CA VAL A 142 13.59 -5.12 3.42
C VAL A 142 12.87 -6.28 4.08
N VAL A 143 11.60 -6.44 3.71
CA VAL A 143 10.86 -7.69 3.94
C VAL A 143 11.09 -8.57 2.73
N ALA A 144 11.63 -9.76 2.95
CA ALA A 144 11.84 -10.76 1.93
C ALA A 144 11.09 -12.06 2.26
N GLN A 145 10.89 -12.91 1.26
CA GLN A 145 10.34 -14.25 1.43
C GLN A 145 11.43 -15.29 1.38
N GLU A 146 11.41 -16.20 2.33
CA GLU A 146 12.21 -17.41 2.37
C GLU A 146 11.28 -18.63 2.40
N LEU A 147 11.76 -19.79 1.99
CA LEU A 147 10.99 -21.02 2.07
C LEU A 147 11.39 -21.82 3.33
N ASP A 148 10.41 -22.33 4.02
CA ASP A 148 10.64 -23.27 5.12
C ASP A 148 11.04 -24.65 4.59
N LYS A 149 11.31 -25.60 5.50
CA LYS A 149 11.68 -26.98 5.17
C LYS A 149 10.62 -27.73 4.34
N ASN A 150 9.39 -27.25 4.34
CA ASN A 150 8.24 -27.84 3.63
C ASN A 150 7.96 -27.06 2.30
N GLY A 151 8.80 -26.10 1.93
CA GLY A 151 8.60 -25.25 0.75
C GLY A 151 7.54 -24.15 0.94
N LYS A 152 7.06 -23.90 2.17
CA LYS A 152 6.07 -22.86 2.45
C LYS A 152 6.78 -21.52 2.62
N PRO A 153 6.34 -20.45 1.91
CA PRO A 153 6.96 -19.15 2.03
C PRO A 153 6.64 -18.50 3.40
N TYR A 154 7.66 -17.93 4.03
CA TYR A 154 7.52 -17.10 5.22
C TYR A 154 8.30 -15.80 5.07
N GLY A 155 7.86 -14.74 5.76
CA GLY A 155 8.48 -13.42 5.69
C GLY A 155 9.67 -13.32 6.64
N VAL A 156 10.77 -12.73 6.14
CA VAL A 156 11.93 -12.37 6.95
C VAL A 156 12.25 -10.90 6.76
N VAL A 157 12.79 -10.24 7.79
CA VAL A 157 13.31 -8.88 7.68
C VAL A 157 14.83 -8.95 7.70
N LYS A 158 15.46 -8.33 6.72
CA LYS A 158 16.92 -8.30 6.55
C LYS A 158 17.35 -6.93 6.00
N ARG A 159 18.65 -6.67 6.02
CA ARG A 159 19.26 -5.50 5.42
C ARG A 159 19.98 -5.87 4.12
N ILE A 160 19.86 -5.02 3.11
CA ILE A 160 20.59 -5.15 1.85
C ILE A 160 22.06 -4.75 2.09
N ILE A 161 22.96 -5.72 2.00
CA ILE A 161 24.39 -5.47 2.09
C ILE A 161 25.00 -5.41 0.69
N GLY A 162 24.66 -6.38 -0.16
CA GLY A 162 25.13 -6.44 -1.55
C GLY A 162 24.03 -6.15 -2.54
N MET A 163 24.32 -5.25 -3.48
CA MET A 163 23.51 -4.99 -4.67
C MET A 163 23.90 -5.97 -5.77
N PRO A 164 23.02 -6.19 -6.79
CA PRO A 164 23.35 -7.04 -7.93
C PRO A 164 24.71 -6.70 -8.57
N GLY A 165 25.59 -7.69 -8.69
CA GLY A 165 26.91 -7.56 -9.29
C GLY A 165 28.04 -7.08 -8.36
N ASP A 166 27.74 -6.84 -7.07
CA ASP A 166 28.78 -6.46 -6.11
C ASP A 166 29.71 -7.62 -5.74
N LYS A 167 30.95 -7.28 -5.46
CA LYS A 167 31.92 -8.16 -4.81
C LYS A 167 32.04 -7.74 -3.34
N LEU A 168 31.52 -8.60 -2.47
CA LEU A 168 31.58 -8.38 -1.02
C LEU A 168 32.75 -9.15 -0.44
N GLU A 169 33.43 -8.52 0.51
CA GLU A 169 34.46 -9.14 1.32
C GLU A 169 34.36 -8.63 2.75
N TYR A 170 34.32 -9.54 3.72
CA TYR A 170 34.51 -9.22 5.13
C TYR A 170 35.89 -9.69 5.57
N LYS A 171 36.62 -8.80 6.24
CA LYS A 171 37.91 -9.09 6.87
C LYS A 171 37.86 -8.59 8.30
N ASN A 172 37.96 -9.50 9.27
CA ASN A 172 37.94 -9.15 10.70
C ASN A 172 36.74 -8.23 11.04
N ASP A 173 35.55 -8.60 10.59
CA ASP A 173 34.29 -7.84 10.75
C ASP A 173 34.21 -6.51 10.00
N VAL A 174 35.18 -6.17 9.15
CA VAL A 174 35.16 -4.97 8.29
C VAL A 174 34.67 -5.33 6.91
N LEU A 175 33.64 -4.61 6.44
CA LEU A 175 33.04 -4.78 5.11
C LEU A 175 33.84 -4.05 4.03
N TYR A 176 34.17 -4.76 2.95
CA TYR A 176 34.65 -4.19 1.69
C TYR A 176 33.67 -4.50 0.57
N ILE A 177 33.35 -3.50 -0.24
CA ILE A 177 32.48 -3.63 -1.41
C ILE A 177 33.26 -3.17 -2.62
N ASN A 178 33.43 -4.06 -3.59
CA ASN A 178 34.23 -3.82 -4.81
C ASN A 178 35.64 -3.32 -4.46
N GLY A 179 36.21 -3.82 -3.37
CA GLY A 179 37.54 -3.49 -2.88
C GLY A 179 37.65 -2.21 -2.05
N VAL A 180 36.54 -1.51 -1.81
CA VAL A 180 36.49 -0.29 -1.00
C VAL A 180 35.90 -0.60 0.36
N GLU A 181 36.56 -0.15 1.43
CA GLU A 181 36.03 -0.26 2.80
C GLU A 181 34.75 0.55 2.98
N VAL A 182 33.75 -0.07 3.63
CA VAL A 182 32.43 0.54 3.84
C VAL A 182 32.01 0.39 5.29
N SER A 183 31.65 1.48 5.93
CA SER A 183 31.21 1.51 7.32
C SER A 183 29.78 0.98 7.48
N GLU A 184 29.54 0.25 8.58
CA GLU A 184 28.23 -0.30 8.98
C GLU A 184 27.81 0.21 10.37
N PRO A 185 27.53 1.52 10.55
CA PRO A 185 27.32 2.11 11.87
C PRO A 185 26.11 1.54 12.63
N TYR A 186 25.20 0.91 11.96
CA TYR A 186 24.05 0.21 12.57
C TYR A 186 24.48 -1.06 13.35
N LEU A 187 25.72 -1.52 13.18
CA LEU A 187 26.30 -2.65 13.92
C LEU A 187 27.09 -2.21 15.18
N ASP A 188 27.41 -0.93 15.30
CA ASP A 188 28.38 -0.44 16.30
C ASP A 188 28.05 -0.90 17.73
N ASP A 189 26.77 -0.86 18.12
CA ASP A 189 26.36 -1.27 19.47
C ASP A 189 26.72 -2.76 19.73
N TYR A 190 26.26 -3.67 18.87
CA TYR A 190 26.50 -5.10 19.05
C TYR A 190 27.94 -5.50 18.77
N LEU A 191 28.58 -4.88 17.81
CA LEU A 191 29.99 -5.14 17.49
C LEU A 191 30.91 -4.70 18.63
N ASN A 192 30.64 -3.55 19.26
CA ASN A 192 31.40 -3.09 20.42
C ASN A 192 31.16 -4.00 21.63
N LYS A 193 29.93 -4.40 21.90
CA LYS A 193 29.64 -5.37 22.98
C LYS A 193 30.28 -6.74 22.71
N PHE A 194 30.36 -7.16 21.46
CA PHE A 194 31.07 -8.38 21.10
C PHE A 194 32.57 -8.28 21.41
N LYS A 195 33.19 -7.18 20.98
CA LYS A 195 34.62 -6.93 21.24
C LYS A 195 34.95 -6.79 22.72
N SER A 196 34.03 -6.24 23.52
CA SER A 196 34.21 -6.12 24.99
C SER A 196 33.84 -7.40 25.75
N GLY A 197 33.27 -8.40 25.09
CA GLY A 197 32.78 -9.63 25.74
C GLY A 197 31.47 -9.46 26.50
N GLU A 198 30.74 -8.37 26.28
CA GLU A 198 29.47 -8.05 26.96
C GLU A 198 28.24 -8.48 26.17
N LEU A 199 28.39 -8.86 24.89
CA LEU A 199 27.27 -9.17 23.99
C LEU A 199 26.41 -10.34 24.50
N GLU A 200 26.96 -11.28 25.24
CA GLU A 200 26.23 -12.39 25.83
C GLU A 200 25.03 -11.96 26.69
N SER A 201 25.18 -10.80 27.36
CA SER A 201 24.13 -10.27 28.22
C SER A 201 22.86 -9.84 27.46
N GLU A 202 22.97 -9.59 26.15
CA GLU A 202 21.83 -9.28 25.30
C GLU A 202 20.99 -10.52 24.94
N TYR A 203 21.55 -11.73 25.02
CA TYR A 203 20.91 -12.98 24.63
C TYR A 203 20.23 -13.68 25.81
N THR A 204 19.39 -12.93 26.56
CA THR A 204 18.67 -13.46 27.74
C THR A 204 17.64 -14.52 27.41
N TYR A 205 17.28 -14.65 26.13
CA TYR A 205 16.25 -15.53 25.61
C TYR A 205 16.78 -16.87 25.08
N ASP A 206 18.10 -17.05 24.89
CA ASP A 206 18.67 -18.27 24.31
C ASP A 206 20.11 -18.50 24.79
N GLU A 207 20.30 -19.58 25.54
CA GLU A 207 21.61 -19.98 26.09
C GLU A 207 22.63 -20.36 24.99
N ASN A 208 22.17 -20.91 23.84
CA ASN A 208 23.07 -21.23 22.74
C ASN A 208 23.62 -19.94 22.11
N MET A 209 22.80 -18.88 22.04
CA MET A 209 23.25 -17.59 21.52
C MET A 209 24.22 -16.90 22.48
N LYS A 210 24.04 -17.04 23.80
CA LYS A 210 25.03 -16.61 24.78
C LYS A 210 26.37 -17.31 24.57
N LEU A 211 26.33 -18.63 24.39
CA LEU A 211 27.53 -19.42 24.15
C LEU A 211 28.21 -18.95 22.85
N ARG A 212 27.46 -18.76 21.78
CA ARG A 212 28.01 -18.23 20.52
C ARG A 212 28.66 -16.87 20.70
N ALA A 213 28.07 -15.95 21.45
CA ALA A 213 28.64 -14.62 21.72
C ALA A 213 29.99 -14.71 22.41
N LYS A 214 30.19 -15.73 23.27
CA LYS A 214 31.46 -15.98 23.99
C LYS A 214 32.53 -16.67 23.12
N THR A 215 32.11 -17.58 22.24
CA THR A 215 33.03 -18.52 21.60
C THR A 215 33.27 -18.23 20.13
N SER A 216 32.43 -17.39 19.48
CA SER A 216 32.64 -17.04 18.09
C SER A 216 33.93 -16.18 17.94
N PRO A 217 34.74 -16.52 16.96
CA PRO A 217 36.01 -15.76 16.74
C PRO A 217 35.75 -14.41 16.06
N SER A 218 34.58 -14.22 15.45
CA SER A 218 34.21 -13.03 14.70
C SER A 218 32.70 -12.78 14.86
N PHE A 219 32.27 -11.53 14.81
CA PHE A 219 30.86 -11.15 14.89
C PHE A 219 30.12 -11.45 13.57
N THR A 220 30.76 -11.18 12.43
CA THR A 220 30.15 -11.28 11.10
C THR A 220 30.53 -12.54 10.35
N THR A 221 31.81 -12.92 10.35
CA THR A 221 32.31 -14.11 9.70
C THR A 221 32.04 -15.34 10.58
N GLN A 222 31.39 -16.36 10.03
CA GLN A 222 31.04 -17.58 10.76
C GLN A 222 31.60 -18.81 10.05
N ASP A 223 31.91 -19.86 10.83
CA ASP A 223 32.61 -21.07 10.41
C ASP A 223 31.92 -21.92 9.33
N ASN A 224 30.67 -21.65 9.01
CA ASN A 224 29.87 -22.47 8.10
C ASN A 224 29.25 -21.62 7.00
N ASP A 225 30.05 -21.20 6.04
CA ASP A 225 29.54 -20.55 4.87
C ASP A 225 29.12 -21.55 3.79
N SER A 226 27.87 -22.03 3.92
CA SER A 226 27.24 -22.86 2.89
C SER A 226 27.02 -22.10 1.57
N ALA A 227 27.10 -20.76 1.58
CA ALA A 227 26.86 -19.95 0.41
C ALA A 227 28.00 -19.99 -0.63
N THR A 228 29.24 -20.28 -0.19
CA THR A 228 30.39 -20.37 -1.08
C THR A 228 30.73 -21.80 -1.49
N GLY A 229 30.23 -22.81 -0.74
CA GLY A 229 30.49 -24.23 -1.01
C GLY A 229 31.91 -24.69 -0.72
N GLU A 230 32.81 -23.79 -0.31
CA GLU A 230 34.18 -24.11 0.05
C GLU A 230 34.38 -23.97 1.55
N PRO A 231 35.16 -24.88 2.20
CA PRO A 231 35.55 -24.71 3.58
C PRO A 231 36.37 -23.42 3.69
N ASN A 232 35.97 -22.53 4.55
CA ASN A 232 36.72 -21.30 4.80
C ASN A 232 37.89 -21.64 5.73
N GLU A 233 39.09 -21.75 5.17
CA GLU A 233 40.33 -21.99 5.92
C GLU A 233 40.66 -20.81 6.86
N ASP A 234 40.22 -19.61 6.48
CA ASP A 234 40.37 -18.38 7.27
C ASP A 234 38.99 -17.85 7.71
N ILE A 235 38.59 -18.21 8.91
CA ILE A 235 37.32 -17.78 9.54
C ILE A 235 37.20 -16.25 9.73
N SER A 236 38.30 -15.52 9.57
CA SER A 236 38.31 -14.06 9.64
C SER A 236 37.92 -13.39 8.33
N THR A 237 37.80 -14.17 7.25
CA THR A 237 37.54 -13.63 5.90
C THR A 237 36.38 -14.37 5.23
N PHE A 238 35.46 -13.62 4.64
CA PHE A 238 34.35 -14.10 3.85
C PHE A 238 34.27 -13.31 2.55
N LYS A 239 34.12 -14.00 1.40
CA LYS A 239 34.00 -13.37 0.09
C LYS A 239 32.84 -13.95 -0.70
N VAL A 240 32.08 -13.07 -1.37
CA VAL A 240 31.01 -13.48 -2.27
C VAL A 240 30.85 -12.49 -3.41
N GLU A 241 30.57 -12.98 -4.60
CA GLU A 241 30.09 -12.18 -5.73
C GLU A 241 28.57 -12.30 -5.82
N VAL A 242 27.90 -11.16 -5.66
CA VAL A 242 26.43 -11.12 -5.67
C VAL A 242 25.93 -11.32 -7.11
N PRO A 243 25.07 -12.29 -7.36
CA PRO A 243 24.49 -12.49 -8.69
C PRO A 243 23.81 -11.21 -9.19
N THR A 244 23.90 -10.96 -10.51
CA THR A 244 23.28 -9.78 -11.13
C THR A 244 21.75 -9.75 -11.04
N THR A 245 21.12 -10.87 -10.67
CA THR A 245 19.66 -11.03 -10.51
C THR A 245 19.21 -10.99 -9.06
N GLY A 246 20.12 -10.84 -8.08
CA GLY A 246 19.79 -10.97 -6.66
C GLY A 246 20.45 -9.94 -5.77
N TYR A 247 20.04 -9.93 -4.52
CA TYR A 247 20.53 -9.07 -3.45
C TYR A 247 21.12 -9.92 -2.34
N PHE A 248 22.22 -9.50 -1.77
CA PHE A 248 22.80 -10.15 -0.61
C PHE A 248 22.26 -9.49 0.65
N LEU A 249 21.45 -10.22 1.39
CA LEU A 249 20.73 -9.74 2.57
C LEU A 249 21.37 -10.32 3.82
N MET A 250 21.58 -9.49 4.85
CA MET A 250 22.04 -9.94 6.15
C MET A 250 21.19 -9.35 7.28
N GLY A 251 21.12 -10.09 8.39
CA GLY A 251 20.57 -9.54 9.63
C GLY A 251 21.57 -8.65 10.35
N ASP A 252 21.10 -7.69 11.11
CA ASP A 252 21.95 -6.82 11.91
C ASP A 252 22.54 -7.58 13.11
N ASN A 253 21.80 -8.55 13.66
CA ASN A 253 22.33 -9.50 14.63
C ASN A 253 23.09 -10.62 13.90
N ARG A 254 24.33 -10.37 13.56
CA ARG A 254 25.19 -11.22 12.73
C ARG A 254 25.37 -12.64 13.27
N LEU A 255 25.43 -12.82 14.59
CA LEU A 255 25.61 -14.14 15.24
C LEU A 255 24.33 -15.01 15.20
N VAL A 256 23.17 -14.38 15.15
CA VAL A 256 21.86 -15.07 15.26
C VAL A 256 21.20 -15.26 13.89
N SER A 257 21.45 -14.32 12.98
CA SER A 257 20.73 -14.28 11.71
C SER A 257 21.06 -15.45 10.80
N LYS A 258 20.03 -16.19 10.37
CA LYS A 258 20.06 -17.00 9.16
C LYS A 258 19.74 -16.07 7.99
N ASP A 259 20.66 -15.94 7.03
CA ASP A 259 20.58 -14.97 5.94
C ASP A 259 21.37 -15.42 4.70
N SER A 260 21.69 -14.48 3.80
CA SER A 260 22.38 -14.82 2.53
C SER A 260 23.71 -15.53 2.70
N ARG A 261 24.35 -15.47 3.86
CA ARG A 261 25.56 -16.26 4.15
C ARG A 261 25.29 -17.75 4.14
N GLN A 262 24.07 -18.19 4.46
CA GLN A 262 23.66 -19.60 4.50
C GLN A 262 22.74 -19.99 3.34
N VAL A 263 21.87 -19.08 2.88
CA VAL A 263 20.84 -19.40 1.88
C VAL A 263 21.13 -18.85 0.49
N GLY A 264 22.20 -18.07 0.34
CA GLY A 264 22.55 -17.40 -0.92
C GLY A 264 21.79 -16.09 -1.15
N ALA A 265 21.99 -15.49 -2.31
CA ALA A 265 21.36 -14.22 -2.67
C ALA A 265 19.86 -14.38 -2.90
N PHE A 266 19.08 -13.38 -2.48
CA PHE A 266 17.64 -13.31 -2.68
C PHE A 266 17.32 -12.69 -4.04
N PRO A 267 16.60 -13.37 -4.94
CA PRO A 267 16.08 -12.79 -6.16
C PRO A 267 15.19 -11.58 -5.89
N ARG A 268 15.09 -10.65 -6.84
CA ARG A 268 14.27 -9.44 -6.68
C ARG A 268 12.80 -9.75 -6.38
N GLU A 269 12.26 -10.79 -6.98
CA GLU A 269 10.87 -11.24 -6.79
C GLU A 269 10.58 -11.71 -5.37
N ASN A 270 11.59 -12.17 -4.63
CA ASN A 270 11.45 -12.59 -3.24
C ASN A 270 11.46 -11.38 -2.27
N ILE A 271 11.78 -10.18 -2.73
CA ILE A 271 11.74 -8.97 -1.91
C ILE A 271 10.35 -8.36 -1.99
N VAL A 272 9.58 -8.49 -0.91
CA VAL A 272 8.20 -8.02 -0.79
C VAL A 272 8.12 -6.50 -0.77
N GLY A 273 9.07 -5.82 -0.10
CA GLY A 273 9.11 -4.38 -0.04
C GLY A 273 10.19 -3.83 0.88
N LYS A 274 10.49 -2.54 0.70
CA LYS A 274 11.40 -1.78 1.57
C LYS A 274 10.66 -1.35 2.84
N VAL A 275 11.28 -1.49 3.99
CA VAL A 275 10.79 -0.95 5.27
C VAL A 275 10.87 0.57 5.22
N VAL A 276 9.73 1.23 5.42
CA VAL A 276 9.61 2.70 5.41
C VAL A 276 9.30 3.30 6.78
N LEU A 277 8.66 2.50 7.64
CA LEU A 277 8.41 2.84 9.04
C LEU A 277 8.67 1.61 9.90
N SER A 278 9.30 1.82 11.05
CA SER A 278 9.58 0.76 12.03
C SER A 278 9.31 1.26 13.45
N ASN A 279 9.31 0.34 14.41
CA ASN A 279 9.06 0.61 15.83
C ASN A 279 7.64 1.17 16.11
N LEU A 280 6.65 0.72 15.34
CA LEU A 280 5.25 1.02 15.62
C LEU A 280 4.80 0.16 16.80
N GLY A 281 4.36 0.81 17.90
CA GLY A 281 3.83 0.11 19.08
C GLY A 281 4.76 0.10 20.31
N LYS A 282 5.74 1.01 20.35
CA LYS A 282 6.46 1.34 21.61
C LYS A 282 5.81 2.52 22.30
#